data_31221750c5405f4495673765a9442cd9
#
_entry.id   31221750c5405f4495673765a9442cd9
#
_cell.length_a   1.000
_cell.length_b   1.000
_cell.length_c   1.000
_cell.angle_alpha   90.00
_cell.angle_beta   90.00
_cell.angle_gamma   90.00
#
_symmetry.space_group_name_H-M   'P 1'
#
loop_
_entity.id
_entity.type
_entity.pdbx_description
1 polymer ?
#
loop_
_entity_poly.entity_id
_entity_poly.type
_entity_poly.pdbx_seq_one_letter_code
_entity_poly.pdbx_strand_id
1 'polypeptide(L)'
;MKKLIIFDLDGTLAKSKSAIDKEMAELLEHLLEVAKIAIISGGDWPQFEKQVLEHLPIKTALKKLSILPTCGTKYYEYNQEWTQLYAENFNDGERKKILDNIDRDFKASNLEIKRTWGKQIEDRGSQITFSALGQQAPLEAKKVWDTNFAKR
;
A
#
# COMPACT_ATOMS: atom_id res chain seq x y z
N MET A 1 -23.82 -13.72 12.24
CA MET A 1 -23.21 -13.43 10.92
C MET A 1 -22.22 -12.28 11.10
N LYS A 2 -20.97 -12.39 10.59
CA LYS A 2 -19.97 -11.31 10.67
C LYS A 2 -20.43 -10.14 9.80
N LYS A 3 -20.36 -8.92 10.33
CA LYS A 3 -20.83 -7.71 9.66
C LYS A 3 -19.74 -6.99 8.87
N LEU A 4 -18.48 -7.22 9.22
CA LEU A 4 -17.29 -6.64 8.61
C LEU A 4 -16.22 -7.70 8.46
N ILE A 5 -15.57 -7.73 7.29
CA ILE A 5 -14.42 -8.57 7.00
C ILE A 5 -13.29 -7.65 6.54
N ILE A 6 -12.09 -7.82 7.10
CA ILE A 6 -10.92 -7.02 6.77
C ILE A 6 -9.90 -7.92 6.09
N PHE A 7 -9.41 -7.48 4.93
CA PHE A 7 -8.40 -8.16 4.14
C PHE A 7 -7.13 -7.31 4.03
N ASP A 8 -5.99 -7.97 4.06
CA ASP A 8 -4.76 -7.43 3.48
C ASP A 8 -4.82 -7.53 1.94
N LEU A 9 -4.05 -6.73 1.24
CA LEU A 9 -4.03 -6.69 -0.23
C LEU A 9 -2.91 -7.56 -0.81
N ASP A 10 -1.66 -7.21 -0.51
CA ASP A 10 -0.49 -7.81 -1.15
C ASP A 10 -0.17 -9.22 -0.62
N GLY A 11 -0.37 -10.24 -1.43
CA GLY A 11 -0.20 -11.64 -1.04
C GLY A 11 -1.46 -12.28 -0.44
N THR A 12 -2.56 -11.53 -0.33
CA THR A 12 -3.87 -11.98 0.14
C THR A 12 -4.92 -11.90 -0.97
N LEU A 13 -5.30 -10.70 -1.39
CA LEU A 13 -6.27 -10.49 -2.48
C LEU A 13 -5.61 -10.45 -3.85
N ALA A 14 -4.35 -10.05 -3.93
CA ALA A 14 -3.57 -9.98 -5.15
C ALA A 14 -2.12 -10.41 -4.91
N LYS A 15 -1.41 -10.83 -5.97
CA LYS A 15 0.04 -10.97 -5.91
C LYS A 15 0.67 -9.61 -5.63
N SER A 16 1.77 -9.59 -4.89
CA SER A 16 2.44 -8.34 -4.51
C SER A 16 2.64 -7.39 -5.69
N LYS A 17 2.16 -6.16 -5.54
CA LYS A 17 2.19 -5.09 -6.55
C LYS A 17 1.45 -5.41 -7.86
N SER A 18 0.54 -6.37 -7.85
CA SER A 18 -0.32 -6.72 -8.98
C SER A 18 -1.76 -6.30 -8.72
N ALA A 19 -2.52 -6.11 -9.78
CA ALA A 19 -3.97 -5.95 -9.67
C ALA A 19 -4.63 -7.26 -9.22
N ILE A 20 -5.81 -7.16 -8.60
CA ILE A 20 -6.70 -8.29 -8.42
C ILE A 20 -7.10 -8.83 -9.80
N ASP A 21 -7.23 -10.14 -9.91
CA ASP A 21 -7.74 -10.75 -11.13
C ASP A 21 -9.29 -10.70 -11.19
N LYS A 22 -9.82 -11.11 -12.32
CA LYS A 22 -11.26 -11.08 -12.55
C LYS A 22 -12.04 -11.94 -11.56
N GLU A 23 -11.52 -13.12 -11.21
CA GLU A 23 -12.16 -14.03 -10.25
C GLU A 23 -12.25 -13.37 -8.87
N MET A 24 -11.15 -12.78 -8.39
CA MET A 24 -11.11 -12.08 -7.11
C MET A 24 -12.06 -10.87 -7.10
N ALA A 25 -12.13 -10.12 -8.21
CA ALA A 25 -13.04 -8.98 -8.33
C ALA A 25 -14.52 -9.40 -8.23
N GLU A 26 -14.91 -10.50 -8.88
CA GLU A 26 -16.25 -11.08 -8.81
C GLU A 26 -16.58 -11.61 -7.40
N LEU A 27 -15.62 -12.27 -6.74
CA LEU A 27 -15.79 -12.73 -5.35
C LEU A 27 -15.97 -11.57 -4.36
N LEU A 28 -15.22 -10.48 -4.51
CA LEU A 28 -15.39 -9.28 -3.70
C LEU A 28 -16.76 -8.62 -3.94
N GLU A 29 -17.22 -8.54 -5.19
CA GLU A 29 -18.56 -8.02 -5.51
C GLU A 29 -19.64 -8.84 -4.78
N HIS A 30 -19.63 -10.16 -4.91
CA HIS A 30 -20.62 -11.03 -4.23
C HIS A 30 -20.52 -10.92 -2.70
N LEU A 31 -19.32 -10.82 -2.15
CA LEU A 31 -19.15 -10.68 -0.70
C LEU A 31 -19.69 -9.33 -0.19
N LEU A 32 -19.55 -8.25 -0.97
CA LEU A 32 -20.11 -6.94 -0.66
C LEU A 32 -21.64 -6.91 -0.66
N GLU A 33 -22.32 -7.86 -1.30
CA GLU A 33 -23.77 -7.98 -1.19
C GLU A 33 -24.21 -8.32 0.25
N VAL A 34 -23.44 -9.15 0.95
CA VAL A 34 -23.81 -9.74 2.25
C VAL A 34 -23.05 -9.20 3.45
N ALA A 35 -21.87 -8.57 3.25
CA ALA A 35 -21.02 -8.04 4.31
C ALA A 35 -20.40 -6.71 3.92
N LYS A 36 -19.93 -5.94 4.93
CA LYS A 36 -18.98 -4.84 4.72
C LYS A 36 -17.57 -5.40 4.57
N ILE A 37 -16.78 -4.80 3.71
CA ILE A 37 -15.38 -5.16 3.50
C ILE A 37 -14.49 -3.95 3.76
N ALA A 38 -13.35 -4.18 4.40
CA ALA A 38 -12.27 -3.23 4.47
C ALA A 38 -11.01 -3.86 3.86
N ILE A 39 -10.29 -3.10 3.04
CA ILE A 39 -8.99 -3.54 2.50
C ILE A 39 -7.91 -2.62 3.05
N ILE A 40 -6.92 -3.21 3.72
CA ILE A 40 -5.79 -2.51 4.34
C ILE A 40 -4.49 -2.95 3.68
N SER A 41 -3.57 -2.02 3.40
CA SER A 41 -2.24 -2.32 2.88
C SER A 41 -1.26 -1.19 3.20
N GLY A 42 0.04 -1.51 3.16
CA GLY A 42 1.11 -0.51 3.24
C GLY A 42 1.17 0.46 2.06
N GLY A 43 0.50 0.16 0.94
CA GLY A 43 0.40 1.04 -0.22
C GLY A 43 -0.37 2.33 0.05
N ASP A 44 -0.12 3.37 -0.76
CA ASP A 44 -0.93 4.60 -0.70
C ASP A 44 -2.13 4.53 -1.66
N TRP A 45 -3.02 5.52 -1.61
CA TRP A 45 -4.27 5.59 -2.36
C TRP A 45 -4.13 5.23 -3.86
N PRO A 46 -3.15 5.77 -4.64
CA PRO A 46 -3.01 5.43 -6.05
C PRO A 46 -2.74 3.93 -6.33
N GLN A 47 -2.20 3.21 -5.33
CA GLN A 47 -2.03 1.76 -5.44
C GLN A 47 -3.36 1.04 -5.38
N PHE A 48 -4.25 1.44 -4.46
CA PHE A 48 -5.59 0.86 -4.36
C PHE A 48 -6.44 1.15 -5.59
N GLU A 49 -6.36 2.37 -6.16
CA GLU A 49 -7.04 2.71 -7.41
C GLU A 49 -6.65 1.71 -8.50
N LYS A 50 -5.34 1.55 -8.76
CA LYS A 50 -4.82 0.69 -9.84
C LYS A 50 -4.97 -0.80 -9.58
N GLN A 51 -4.86 -1.25 -8.33
CA GLN A 51 -4.83 -2.68 -8.04
C GLN A 51 -6.21 -3.25 -7.72
N VAL A 52 -7.13 -2.44 -7.24
CA VAL A 52 -8.45 -2.90 -6.79
C VAL A 52 -9.58 -2.18 -7.51
N LEU A 53 -9.66 -0.84 -7.37
CA LEU A 53 -10.87 -0.11 -7.73
C LEU A 53 -11.14 -0.10 -9.23
N GLU A 54 -10.12 0.00 -10.07
CA GLU A 54 -10.22 -0.06 -11.54
C GLU A 54 -10.66 -1.44 -12.06
N HIS A 55 -10.57 -2.48 -11.23
CA HIS A 55 -10.89 -3.87 -11.60
C HIS A 55 -12.23 -4.36 -11.04
N LEU A 56 -12.85 -3.61 -10.12
CA LEU A 56 -14.15 -3.98 -9.58
C LEU A 56 -15.24 -3.81 -10.64
N PRO A 57 -16.24 -4.73 -10.71
CA PRO A 57 -17.37 -4.59 -11.60
C PRO A 57 -18.17 -3.31 -11.35
N ILE A 58 -18.78 -2.75 -12.42
CA ILE A 58 -19.52 -1.47 -12.37
C ILE A 58 -20.69 -1.51 -11.34
N LYS A 59 -21.27 -2.68 -11.11
CA LYS A 59 -22.42 -2.87 -10.19
C LYS A 59 -22.01 -3.06 -8.74
N THR A 60 -20.71 -3.04 -8.42
CA THR A 60 -20.20 -3.31 -7.08
C THR A 60 -20.80 -2.35 -6.05
N ALA A 61 -21.20 -2.90 -4.91
CA ALA A 61 -21.76 -2.14 -3.79
C ALA A 61 -20.68 -1.35 -3.03
N LEU A 62 -20.05 -0.36 -3.66
CA LEU A 62 -18.91 0.40 -3.14
C LEU A 62 -19.17 1.07 -1.79
N LYS A 63 -20.44 1.40 -1.47
CA LYS A 63 -20.81 1.96 -0.14
C LYS A 63 -20.54 1.01 1.03
N LYS A 64 -20.28 -0.26 0.77
CA LYS A 64 -19.91 -1.25 1.78
C LYS A 64 -18.41 -1.55 1.80
N LEU A 65 -17.64 -0.90 0.92
CA LEU A 65 -16.19 -1.06 0.81
C LEU A 65 -15.48 0.12 1.47
N SER A 66 -14.55 -0.18 2.35
CA SER A 66 -13.65 0.77 2.99
C SER A 66 -12.21 0.50 2.55
N ILE A 67 -11.43 1.54 2.31
CA ILE A 67 -10.03 1.45 1.92
C ILE A 67 -9.16 2.12 2.97
N LEU A 68 -8.14 1.38 3.46
CA LEU A 68 -7.21 1.81 4.49
C LEU A 68 -5.77 1.80 3.98
N PRO A 69 -5.35 2.84 3.25
CA PRO A 69 -3.97 2.99 2.80
C PRO A 69 -3.00 3.21 3.96
N THR A 70 -1.70 3.08 3.67
CA THR A 70 -0.60 3.38 4.61
C THR A 70 -0.77 2.68 5.95
N CYS A 71 -1.12 1.37 5.90
CA CYS A 71 -1.38 0.54 7.08
C CYS A 71 -2.52 1.06 7.97
N GLY A 72 -3.52 1.74 7.38
CA GLY A 72 -4.69 2.25 8.10
C GLY A 72 -4.52 3.64 8.72
N THR A 73 -3.40 4.33 8.47
CA THR A 73 -3.22 5.74 8.89
C THR A 73 -3.97 6.73 7.99
N LYS A 74 -4.56 6.22 6.90
CA LYS A 74 -5.55 6.91 6.07
C LYS A 74 -6.79 6.03 5.94
N TYR A 75 -7.97 6.65 5.80
CA TYR A 75 -9.24 5.95 5.67
C TYR A 75 -10.13 6.61 4.64
N TYR A 76 -10.65 5.80 3.72
CA TYR A 76 -11.53 6.23 2.65
C TYR A 76 -12.82 5.42 2.64
N GLU A 77 -13.94 6.11 2.43
CA GLU A 77 -15.25 5.54 2.16
C GLU A 77 -15.83 6.07 0.85
N TYR A 78 -16.73 5.29 0.26
CA TYR A 78 -17.43 5.68 -0.95
C TYR A 78 -18.84 6.20 -0.64
N ASN A 79 -19.09 7.46 -0.99
CA ASN A 79 -20.42 8.07 -0.95
C ASN A 79 -20.62 8.94 -2.21
N GLN A 80 -21.05 8.34 -3.32
CA GLN A 80 -21.07 8.89 -4.68
C GLN A 80 -19.66 9.07 -5.29
N GLU A 81 -18.68 9.44 -4.48
CA GLU A 81 -17.26 9.50 -4.79
C GLU A 81 -16.44 8.98 -3.60
N TRP A 82 -15.16 8.68 -3.83
CA TRP A 82 -14.25 8.29 -2.77
C TRP A 82 -13.85 9.51 -1.96
N THR A 83 -14.13 9.47 -0.65
CA THR A 83 -13.84 10.56 0.29
C THR A 83 -12.88 10.09 1.36
N GLN A 84 -11.77 10.82 1.54
CA GLN A 84 -10.85 10.60 2.65
C GLN A 84 -11.46 11.15 3.93
N LEU A 85 -11.74 10.29 4.90
CA LEU A 85 -12.34 10.67 6.18
C LEU A 85 -11.28 11.12 7.19
N TYR A 86 -10.11 10.49 7.18
CA TYR A 86 -8.96 10.95 7.94
C TYR A 86 -7.64 10.61 7.27
N ALA A 87 -6.59 11.34 7.66
CA ALA A 87 -5.19 11.04 7.40
C ALA A 87 -4.35 11.53 8.59
N GLU A 88 -3.63 10.62 9.23
CA GLU A 88 -2.72 10.91 10.34
C GLU A 88 -1.34 11.31 9.82
N ASN A 89 -1.29 12.44 9.13
CA ASN A 89 -0.06 12.92 8.50
C ASN A 89 0.93 13.43 9.55
N PHE A 90 2.22 13.15 9.30
CA PHE A 90 3.31 13.75 10.07
C PHE A 90 3.29 15.27 9.94
N ASN A 91 3.60 15.97 11.03
CA ASN A 91 3.96 17.39 10.97
C ASN A 91 5.39 17.57 10.40
N ASP A 92 5.73 18.80 10.03
CA ASP A 92 7.02 19.11 9.40
C ASP A 92 8.22 18.73 10.28
N GLY A 93 8.11 18.85 11.60
CA GLY A 93 9.16 18.48 12.53
C GLY A 93 9.38 16.97 12.62
N GLU A 94 8.31 16.19 12.67
CA GLU A 94 8.34 14.73 12.64
C GLU A 94 8.90 14.22 11.32
N ARG A 95 8.37 14.74 10.22
CA ARG A 95 8.80 14.42 8.86
C ARG A 95 10.30 14.67 8.69
N LYS A 96 10.78 15.86 9.09
CA LYS A 96 12.20 16.19 9.01
C LYS A 96 13.05 15.22 9.83
N LYS A 97 12.68 14.94 11.07
CA LYS A 97 13.42 13.99 11.92
C LYS A 97 13.50 12.59 11.31
N ILE A 98 12.40 12.09 10.71
CA ILE A 98 12.39 10.78 10.06
C ILE A 98 13.35 10.77 8.87
N LEU A 99 13.28 11.78 8.00
CA LEU A 99 14.14 11.88 6.82
C LEU A 99 15.61 12.01 7.17
N ASP A 100 15.96 12.87 8.15
CA ASP A 100 17.33 13.06 8.64
C ASP A 100 17.91 11.76 9.22
N ASN A 101 17.10 10.98 9.95
CA ASN A 101 17.53 9.70 10.51
C ASN A 101 17.73 8.65 9.42
N ILE A 102 16.82 8.54 8.46
CA ILE A 102 16.96 7.62 7.33
C ILE A 102 18.24 7.92 6.55
N ASP A 103 18.52 9.19 6.24
CA ASP A 103 19.73 9.60 5.51
C ASP A 103 21.01 9.27 6.30
N ARG A 104 21.03 9.60 7.60
CA ARG A 104 22.15 9.29 8.48
C ARG A 104 22.43 7.79 8.57
N ASP A 105 21.40 7.01 8.85
CA ASP A 105 21.54 5.57 9.08
C ASP A 105 21.85 4.82 7.78
N PHE A 106 21.31 5.28 6.66
CA PHE A 106 21.65 4.76 5.35
C PHE A 106 23.13 5.03 5.00
N LYS A 107 23.66 6.22 5.25
CA LYS A 107 25.08 6.54 5.07
C LYS A 107 25.98 5.68 5.98
N ALA A 108 25.56 5.45 7.21
CA ALA A 108 26.32 4.64 8.18
C ALA A 108 26.28 3.14 7.87
N SER A 109 25.28 2.66 7.13
CA SER A 109 25.11 1.23 6.83
C SER A 109 26.17 0.64 5.90
N ASN A 110 26.91 1.46 5.16
CA ASN A 110 27.88 1.06 4.13
C ASN A 110 27.31 0.09 3.09
N LEU A 111 26.00 0.12 2.84
CA LEU A 111 25.37 -0.74 1.86
C LEU A 111 25.80 -0.34 0.44
N GLU A 112 26.48 -1.24 -0.25
CA GLU A 112 26.81 -1.04 -1.66
C GLU A 112 25.56 -1.15 -2.54
N ILE A 113 25.20 -0.04 -3.20
CA ILE A 113 24.10 0.01 -4.17
C ILE A 113 24.68 0.37 -5.53
N LYS A 114 24.77 -0.64 -6.39
CA LYS A 114 25.28 -0.47 -7.75
C LYS A 114 24.30 0.21 -8.70
N ARG A 115 23.00 0.11 -8.41
CA ARG A 115 21.94 0.66 -9.26
C ARG A 115 20.69 0.92 -8.44
N THR A 116 20.00 2.02 -8.72
CA THR A 116 18.69 2.34 -8.18
C THR A 116 17.63 2.43 -9.28
N TRP A 117 16.38 2.09 -8.92
CA TRP A 117 15.21 2.20 -9.77
C TRP A 117 14.21 3.18 -9.13
N GLY A 118 14.18 4.39 -9.64
CA GLY A 118 13.38 5.48 -9.08
C GLY A 118 13.91 6.00 -7.74
N LYS A 119 13.08 6.77 -7.04
CA LYS A 119 13.41 7.35 -5.73
C LYS A 119 13.56 6.27 -4.66
N GLN A 120 14.53 6.41 -3.77
CA GLN A 120 14.71 5.52 -2.63
C GLN A 120 13.74 5.84 -1.49
N ILE A 121 13.41 7.10 -1.29
CA ILE A 121 12.44 7.56 -0.28
C ILE A 121 11.14 7.92 -0.98
N GLU A 122 10.04 7.42 -0.44
CA GLU A 122 8.68 7.80 -0.81
C GLU A 122 7.96 8.29 0.45
N ASP A 123 7.50 9.53 0.41
CA ASP A 123 6.73 10.16 1.44
C ASP A 123 5.25 10.14 1.06
N ARG A 124 4.46 9.50 1.89
CA ARG A 124 3.01 9.29 1.72
C ARG A 124 2.20 10.15 2.71
N GLY A 125 2.84 11.12 3.36
CA GLY A 125 2.25 11.97 4.37
C GLY A 125 2.19 11.33 5.76
N SER A 126 1.48 10.25 5.94
CA SER A 126 1.36 9.49 7.19
C SER A 126 2.32 8.29 7.29
N GLN A 127 3.10 8.05 6.26
CA GLN A 127 4.11 6.99 6.19
C GLN A 127 5.26 7.44 5.31
N ILE A 128 6.49 7.18 5.73
CA ILE A 128 7.69 7.36 4.90
C ILE A 128 8.30 5.99 4.68
N THR A 129 8.50 5.62 3.42
CA THR A 129 9.11 4.34 3.06
C THR A 129 10.49 4.55 2.47
N PHE A 130 11.44 3.71 2.87
CA PHE A 130 12.77 3.64 2.28
C PHE A 130 12.94 2.32 1.52
N SER A 131 13.48 2.41 0.31
CA SER A 131 13.86 1.24 -0.49
C SER A 131 15.27 1.44 -1.00
N ALA A 132 16.21 0.64 -0.52
CA ALA A 132 17.63 0.77 -0.89
C ALA A 132 17.84 0.72 -2.42
N LEU A 133 17.13 -0.15 -3.12
CA LEU A 133 17.18 -0.25 -4.59
C LEU A 133 16.24 0.71 -5.32
N GLY A 134 15.48 1.53 -4.59
CA GLY A 134 14.45 2.43 -5.13
C GLY A 134 13.07 1.79 -5.20
N GLN A 135 12.03 2.63 -5.18
CA GLN A 135 10.62 2.21 -5.10
C GLN A 135 10.17 1.38 -6.32
N GLN A 136 10.79 1.62 -7.48
CA GLN A 136 10.45 0.94 -8.75
C GLN A 136 11.33 -0.28 -9.03
N ALA A 137 12.15 -0.73 -8.06
CA ALA A 137 13.03 -1.87 -8.26
C ALA A 137 12.23 -3.16 -8.57
N PRO A 138 12.57 -3.89 -9.64
CA PRO A 138 11.95 -5.17 -9.96
C PRO A 138 12.09 -6.16 -8.80
N LEU A 139 11.08 -7.03 -8.62
CA LEU A 139 11.09 -8.03 -7.55
C LEU A 139 12.34 -8.94 -7.62
N GLU A 140 12.73 -9.36 -8.82
CA GLU A 140 13.90 -10.20 -9.02
C GLU A 140 15.22 -9.50 -8.61
N ALA A 141 15.34 -8.20 -8.91
CA ALA A 141 16.50 -7.42 -8.45
C ALA A 141 16.57 -7.35 -6.90
N LYS A 142 15.41 -7.22 -6.23
CA LYS A 142 15.33 -7.23 -4.77
C LYS A 142 15.70 -8.59 -4.18
N LYS A 143 15.23 -9.69 -4.76
CA LYS A 143 15.57 -11.05 -4.33
C LYS A 143 17.07 -11.35 -4.45
N VAL A 144 17.70 -10.95 -5.57
CA VAL A 144 19.12 -11.14 -5.79
C VAL A 144 19.98 -10.28 -4.86
N TRP A 145 19.52 -9.04 -4.57
CA TRP A 145 20.28 -8.12 -3.72
C TRP A 145 20.23 -8.50 -2.24
N ASP A 146 19.15 -9.08 -1.77
CA ASP A 146 18.91 -9.44 -0.35
C ASP A 146 18.35 -10.87 -0.25
N THR A 147 19.17 -11.84 -0.60
CA THR A 147 18.81 -13.26 -0.71
C THR A 147 18.44 -13.91 0.63
N ASN A 148 19.02 -13.42 1.71
CA ASN A 148 18.84 -13.96 3.07
C ASN A 148 18.12 -12.98 4.02
N PHE A 149 17.54 -11.91 3.49
CA PHE A 149 16.85 -10.87 4.25
C PHE A 149 17.72 -10.14 5.31
N ALA A 150 19.03 -10.17 5.17
CA ALA A 150 19.97 -9.57 6.14
C ALA A 150 20.17 -8.06 5.92
N LYS A 151 19.65 -7.49 4.82
CA LYS A 151 19.79 -6.06 4.48
C LYS A 151 18.52 -5.25 4.70
N ARG A 152 17.50 -5.87 5.31
CA ARG A 152 16.22 -5.23 5.65
C ARG A 152 16.22 -4.73 7.08
#